data_1ff6d0629f61a1fced6d7456780c6764
#
_entry.id   1ff6d0629f61a1fced6d7456780c6764
#
_cell.length_a   1.000
_cell.length_b   1.000
_cell.length_c   1.000
_cell.angle_alpha   90.00
_cell.angle_beta   90.00
_cell.angle_gamma   90.00
#
_symmetry.space_group_name_H-M   'P 1'
#
loop_
_entity.id
_entity.type
_entity.pdbx_description
1 polymer ?
#
loop_
_entity_poly.entity_id
_entity_poly.type
_entity_poly.pdbx_seq_one_letter_code
_entity_poly.pdbx_strand_id
1 'polypeptide(L)'
;ELDIMNVRKPEVWETGLELPEVHRGYIDKYSLEANYACPPYGLYLNCSDKLLKNPDIRRGLAHSVNMGLVIDTLFRGNMRRLGSYMEGYGDLTLPLKAPEYSKKKAMEYFARAGYREMGTDGVLKNERGERLVVELTFADSSVLMTNVCSILRQEALKCGVDLRLDSLTYSVCSRKVFEKRYQAALWAW
;
A
#
# COMPACT_ATOMS: atom_id res chain seq x y z
N GLU A 1 25.05 -18.71 18.09
CA GLU A 1 25.45 -17.35 18.51
C GLU A 1 25.14 -16.37 17.38
N LEU A 2 24.56 -15.22 17.69
CA LEU A 2 24.29 -14.13 16.76
C LEU A 2 24.96 -12.88 17.31
N ASP A 3 25.86 -12.30 16.55
CA ASP A 3 26.52 -11.05 16.90
C ASP A 3 25.69 -9.82 16.52
N ILE A 4 24.90 -9.93 15.43
CA ILE A 4 24.04 -8.88 14.89
C ILE A 4 22.71 -9.46 14.45
N MET A 5 21.60 -8.80 14.83
CA MET A 5 20.26 -9.13 14.39
C MET A 5 19.58 -7.92 13.74
N ASN A 6 19.10 -8.08 12.52
CA ASN A 6 18.31 -7.04 11.87
C ASN A 6 16.83 -7.17 12.26
N VAL A 7 16.32 -6.17 12.96
CA VAL A 7 14.91 -6.09 13.39
C VAL A 7 14.12 -5.26 12.39
N ARG A 8 13.22 -5.92 11.64
CA ARG A 8 12.40 -5.30 10.60
C ARG A 8 10.96 -4.99 11.01
N LYS A 9 10.53 -5.51 12.17
CA LYS A 9 9.17 -5.32 12.69
C LYS A 9 9.18 -4.21 13.73
N PRO A 10 8.41 -3.12 13.54
CA PRO A 10 8.33 -2.03 14.52
C PRO A 10 7.96 -2.49 15.92
N GLU A 11 7.00 -3.42 16.03
CA GLU A 11 6.57 -4.00 17.31
C GLU A 11 7.71 -4.68 18.06
N VAL A 12 8.54 -5.46 17.34
CA VAL A 12 9.70 -6.13 17.96
C VAL A 12 10.74 -5.11 18.38
N TRP A 13 10.95 -4.06 17.57
CA TRP A 13 11.89 -2.99 17.92
C TRP A 13 11.48 -2.23 19.18
N GLU A 14 10.19 -1.92 19.31
CA GLU A 14 9.69 -1.07 20.40
C GLU A 14 9.43 -1.85 21.69
N THR A 15 8.84 -3.03 21.60
CA THR A 15 8.39 -3.78 22.77
C THR A 15 9.01 -5.18 22.91
N GLY A 16 9.34 -5.83 21.80
CA GLY A 16 9.89 -7.19 21.81
C GLY A 16 11.35 -7.28 22.24
N LEU A 17 12.03 -6.15 22.38
CA LEU A 17 13.42 -6.06 22.87
C LEU A 17 13.54 -5.45 24.26
N GLU A 18 12.46 -5.43 25.04
CA GLU A 18 12.46 -5.11 26.46
C GLU A 18 12.96 -6.33 27.27
N LEU A 19 14.21 -6.71 27.02
CA LEU A 19 14.85 -7.87 27.62
C LEU A 19 15.81 -7.44 28.75
N PRO A 20 15.99 -8.26 29.80
CA PRO A 20 16.98 -7.99 30.84
C PRO A 20 18.40 -7.79 30.29
N GLU A 21 18.75 -8.49 29.21
CA GLU A 21 20.05 -8.40 28.55
C GLU A 21 20.27 -7.04 27.89
N VAL A 22 19.22 -6.42 27.34
CA VAL A 22 19.27 -5.05 26.81
C VAL A 22 19.44 -4.04 27.94
N HIS A 23 18.65 -4.19 29.03
CA HIS A 23 18.76 -3.31 30.19
C HIS A 23 20.11 -3.41 30.91
N ARG A 24 20.78 -4.56 30.84
CA ARG A 24 22.12 -4.78 31.42
C ARG A 24 23.25 -4.37 30.48
N GLY A 25 22.95 -3.93 29.25
CA GLY A 25 23.95 -3.52 28.29
C GLY A 25 24.70 -4.69 27.60
N TYR A 26 24.18 -5.91 27.67
CA TYR A 26 24.71 -7.05 26.90
C TYR A 26 24.27 -7.05 25.45
N ILE A 27 23.18 -6.35 25.15
CA ILE A 27 22.64 -6.16 23.81
C ILE A 27 22.39 -4.67 23.61
N ASP A 28 23.04 -4.10 22.60
CA ASP A 28 22.83 -2.71 22.21
C ASP A 28 21.82 -2.61 21.07
N LYS A 29 20.93 -1.63 21.15
CA LYS A 29 19.95 -1.31 20.09
C LYS A 29 20.46 -0.11 19.29
N TYR A 30 20.62 -0.28 17.99
CA TYR A 30 21.00 0.79 17.08
C TYR A 30 19.96 0.99 15.98
N SER A 31 19.54 2.24 15.78
CA SER A 31 18.81 2.65 14.59
C SER A 31 19.76 3.35 13.64
N LEU A 32 19.93 2.80 12.45
CA LEU A 32 20.79 3.37 11.43
C LEU A 32 19.94 3.98 10.34
N GLU A 33 20.09 5.26 10.11
CA GLU A 33 19.53 5.93 8.95
C GLU A 33 20.46 5.73 7.76
N ALA A 34 19.93 5.15 6.70
CA ALA A 34 20.68 4.94 5.46
C ALA A 34 20.08 5.81 4.35
N ASN A 35 20.89 6.65 3.77
CA ASN A 35 20.50 7.48 2.63
C ASN A 35 20.78 6.76 1.31
N TYR A 36 20.16 5.60 1.12
CA TYR A 36 20.21 4.87 -0.14
C TYR A 36 18.79 4.57 -0.64
N ALA A 37 18.68 4.39 -1.94
CA ALA A 37 17.42 4.04 -2.57
C ALA A 37 16.97 2.64 -2.12
N CYS A 38 15.75 2.57 -1.62
CA CYS A 38 15.11 1.29 -1.28
C CYS A 38 14.01 0.98 -2.30
N PRO A 39 13.79 -0.29 -2.64
CA PRO A 39 12.66 -0.67 -3.47
C PRO A 39 11.36 -0.17 -2.84
N PRO A 40 10.60 0.69 -3.54
CA PRO A 40 9.37 1.26 -2.98
C PRO A 40 8.29 0.19 -2.91
N TYR A 41 7.74 -0.01 -1.72
CA TYR A 41 6.51 -0.78 -1.57
C TYR A 41 5.32 0.10 -1.99
N GLY A 42 4.47 -0.41 -2.88
CA GLY A 42 3.36 0.37 -3.38
C GLY A 42 2.27 -0.45 -4.06
N LEU A 43 1.20 0.23 -4.44
CA LEU A 43 0.16 -0.33 -5.28
C LEU A 43 0.55 -0.15 -6.75
N TYR A 44 0.91 -1.23 -7.39
CA TYR A 44 1.20 -1.29 -8.82
C TYR A 44 -0.06 -1.58 -9.60
N LEU A 45 -0.43 -0.69 -10.51
CA LEU A 45 -1.66 -0.76 -11.28
C LEU A 45 -1.38 -1.22 -12.71
N ASN A 46 -2.05 -2.27 -13.14
CA ASN A 46 -1.91 -2.78 -14.51
C ASN A 46 -2.67 -1.88 -15.50
N CYS A 47 -1.96 -1.03 -16.21
CA CYS A 47 -2.55 -0.12 -17.19
C CYS A 47 -3.11 -0.82 -18.44
N SER A 48 -2.87 -2.11 -18.63
CA SER A 48 -3.47 -2.91 -19.71
C SER A 48 -4.85 -3.47 -19.32
N ASP A 49 -5.22 -3.42 -18.05
CA ASP A 49 -6.56 -3.80 -17.58
C ASP A 49 -7.62 -2.83 -18.08
N LYS A 50 -8.82 -3.35 -18.43
CA LYS A 50 -9.91 -2.54 -19.01
C LYS A 50 -10.32 -1.37 -18.13
N LEU A 51 -10.42 -1.58 -16.81
CA LEU A 51 -10.81 -0.56 -15.84
C LEU A 51 -9.65 0.39 -15.58
N LEU A 52 -8.48 -0.17 -15.28
CA LEU A 52 -7.29 0.58 -14.87
C LEU A 52 -6.57 1.28 -16.03
N LYS A 53 -6.94 0.99 -17.28
CA LYS A 53 -6.52 1.77 -18.46
C LYS A 53 -6.95 3.24 -18.35
N ASN A 54 -8.11 3.51 -17.72
CA ASN A 54 -8.59 4.87 -17.50
C ASN A 54 -7.73 5.59 -16.44
N PRO A 55 -7.06 6.71 -16.75
CA PRO A 55 -6.22 7.44 -15.81
C PRO A 55 -7.01 8.04 -14.64
N ASP A 56 -8.27 8.39 -14.82
CA ASP A 56 -9.09 8.93 -13.75
C ASP A 56 -9.43 7.87 -12.70
N ILE A 57 -9.61 6.60 -13.11
CA ILE A 57 -9.73 5.49 -12.15
C ILE A 57 -8.46 5.38 -11.31
N ARG A 58 -7.28 5.40 -11.94
CA ARG A 58 -6.00 5.30 -11.20
C ARG A 58 -5.77 6.49 -10.26
N ARG A 59 -6.13 7.72 -10.68
CA ARG A 59 -6.05 8.91 -9.83
C ARG A 59 -7.04 8.83 -8.67
N GLY A 60 -8.26 8.38 -8.93
CA GLY A 60 -9.26 8.13 -7.88
C GLY A 60 -8.76 7.12 -6.84
N LEU A 61 -8.17 6.01 -7.29
CA LEU A 61 -7.55 5.01 -6.41
C LEU A 61 -6.42 5.61 -5.57
N ALA A 62 -5.56 6.46 -6.16
CA ALA A 62 -4.47 7.09 -5.42
C ALA A 62 -4.96 8.01 -4.28
N HIS A 63 -6.16 8.59 -4.41
CA HIS A 63 -6.80 9.37 -3.36
C HIS A 63 -7.71 8.54 -2.43
N SER A 64 -8.03 7.29 -2.77
CA SER A 64 -8.88 6.41 -1.97
C SER A 64 -8.11 5.54 -0.98
N VAL A 65 -6.80 5.39 -1.14
CA VAL A 65 -5.94 4.61 -0.27
C VAL A 65 -5.32 5.49 0.82
N ASN A 66 -5.67 5.22 2.08
CA ASN A 66 -5.22 6.00 3.23
C ASN A 66 -3.89 5.47 3.79
N MET A 67 -2.79 5.77 3.09
CA MET A 67 -1.46 5.34 3.53
C MET A 67 -1.00 6.05 4.81
N GLY A 68 -1.49 7.25 5.10
CA GLY A 68 -1.23 7.93 6.38
C GLY A 68 -1.72 7.07 7.54
N LEU A 69 -2.99 6.64 7.49
CA LEU A 69 -3.57 5.76 8.51
C LEU A 69 -2.77 4.45 8.66
N VAL A 70 -2.34 3.84 7.55
CA VAL A 70 -1.51 2.62 7.58
C VAL A 70 -0.18 2.87 8.30
N ILE A 71 0.50 3.99 7.97
CA ILE A 71 1.79 4.36 8.58
C ILE A 71 1.62 4.60 10.09
N ASP A 72 0.59 5.35 10.46
CA ASP A 72 0.36 5.72 11.86
C ASP A 72 -0.04 4.49 12.71
N THR A 73 -0.91 3.62 12.18
CA THR A 73 -1.45 2.51 12.97
C THR A 73 -0.56 1.26 12.98
N LEU A 74 0.01 0.89 11.84
CA LEU A 74 0.77 -0.36 11.72
C LEU A 74 2.28 -0.16 11.82
N PHE A 75 2.77 1.03 11.45
CA PHE A 75 4.19 1.35 11.48
C PHE A 75 4.53 2.42 12.52
N ARG A 76 3.54 2.87 13.33
CA ARG A 76 3.73 3.84 14.43
C ARG A 76 4.52 5.08 14.00
N GLY A 77 4.30 5.54 12.78
CA GLY A 77 5.03 6.68 12.23
C GLY A 77 6.46 6.40 11.76
N ASN A 78 6.98 5.17 11.93
CA ASN A 78 8.37 4.81 11.57
C ASN A 78 8.60 4.61 10.06
N MET A 79 7.58 4.88 9.24
CA MET A 79 7.66 4.81 7.79
C MET A 79 7.28 6.15 7.17
N ARG A 80 7.84 6.43 6.01
CA ARG A 80 7.56 7.64 5.25
C ARG A 80 6.91 7.30 3.92
N ARG A 81 5.87 8.04 3.55
CA ARG A 81 5.27 7.91 2.23
C ARG A 81 6.18 8.53 1.18
N LEU A 82 6.51 7.78 0.15
CA LEU A 82 7.33 8.27 -0.95
C LEU A 82 6.51 9.16 -1.89
N GLY A 83 7.10 10.24 -2.37
CA GLY A 83 6.51 11.12 -3.37
C GLY A 83 6.73 10.62 -4.79
N SER A 84 7.83 9.93 -5.04
CA SER A 84 8.15 9.34 -6.34
C SER A 84 8.78 7.96 -6.21
N TYR A 85 8.75 7.20 -7.29
CA TYR A 85 9.41 5.89 -7.38
C TYR A 85 10.93 5.98 -7.24
N MET A 86 11.53 7.07 -7.73
CA MET A 86 12.97 7.30 -7.73
C MET A 86 13.45 8.08 -6.52
N GLU A 87 12.69 8.11 -5.43
CA GLU A 87 13.10 8.81 -4.21
C GLU A 87 14.31 8.11 -3.57
N GLY A 88 15.32 8.90 -3.19
CA GLY A 88 16.59 8.39 -2.70
C GLY A 88 17.67 8.14 -3.78
N TYR A 89 17.36 8.40 -5.04
CA TYR A 89 18.31 8.25 -6.16
C TYR A 89 19.04 9.56 -6.50
N GLY A 90 19.26 10.43 -5.52
CA GLY A 90 19.96 11.71 -5.71
C GLY A 90 19.28 12.60 -6.76
N ASP A 91 20.01 13.05 -7.75
CA ASP A 91 19.53 13.96 -8.81
C ASP A 91 18.41 13.35 -9.68
N LEU A 92 18.20 12.06 -9.64
CA LEU A 92 17.10 11.39 -10.34
C LEU A 92 15.78 11.46 -9.56
N THR A 93 15.81 11.93 -8.32
CA THR A 93 14.62 12.10 -7.50
C THR A 93 13.78 13.27 -7.95
N LEU A 94 12.58 13.03 -8.43
CA LEU A 94 11.64 14.09 -8.74
C LEU A 94 10.99 14.62 -7.46
N PRO A 95 10.86 15.95 -7.28
CA PRO A 95 10.26 16.57 -6.09
C PRO A 95 8.73 16.47 -6.12
N LEU A 96 8.22 15.26 -6.29
CA LEU A 96 6.78 14.99 -6.34
C LEU A 96 6.24 14.75 -4.92
N LYS A 97 5.01 15.18 -4.71
CA LYS A 97 4.25 14.86 -3.50
C LYS A 97 3.31 13.69 -3.76
N ALA A 98 3.30 12.74 -2.83
CA ALA A 98 2.31 11.66 -2.87
C ALA A 98 0.88 12.22 -2.80
N PRO A 99 -0.07 11.67 -3.57
CA PRO A 99 -1.47 12.06 -3.47
C PRO A 99 -1.99 11.86 -2.05
N GLU A 100 -2.59 12.87 -1.46
CA GLU A 100 -3.22 12.78 -0.14
C GLU A 100 -4.52 11.96 -0.22
N TYR A 101 -4.84 11.25 0.86
CA TYR A 101 -6.16 10.64 1.00
C TYR A 101 -7.24 11.72 0.98
N SER A 102 -8.20 11.56 0.09
CA SER A 102 -9.32 12.50 -0.04
C SER A 102 -10.51 11.83 -0.69
N LYS A 103 -11.52 11.52 0.12
CA LYS A 103 -12.79 10.97 -0.39
C LYS A 103 -13.38 11.85 -1.48
N LYS A 104 -13.36 13.18 -1.31
CA LYS A 104 -13.90 14.13 -2.29
C LYS A 104 -13.19 14.02 -3.62
N LYS A 105 -11.84 14.09 -3.64
CA LYS A 105 -11.05 13.97 -4.87
C LYS A 105 -11.20 12.60 -5.52
N ALA A 106 -11.22 11.52 -4.72
CA ALA A 106 -11.43 10.18 -5.23
C ALA A 106 -12.76 10.08 -5.99
N MET A 107 -13.86 10.52 -5.38
CA MET A 107 -15.18 10.50 -5.98
C MET A 107 -15.29 11.41 -7.22
N GLU A 108 -14.65 12.58 -7.24
CA GLU A 108 -14.57 13.45 -8.42
C GLU A 108 -13.92 12.74 -9.61
N TYR A 109 -12.80 12.04 -9.39
CA TYR A 109 -12.13 11.27 -10.43
C TYR A 109 -12.98 10.08 -10.90
N PHE A 110 -13.59 9.34 -9.98
CA PHE A 110 -14.48 8.23 -10.35
C PHE A 110 -15.70 8.71 -11.14
N ALA A 111 -16.27 9.87 -10.79
CA ALA A 111 -17.37 10.47 -11.53
C ALA A 111 -16.97 10.86 -12.97
N ARG A 112 -15.73 11.36 -13.20
CA ARG A 112 -15.19 11.62 -14.55
C ARG A 112 -15.03 10.32 -15.34
N ALA A 113 -14.70 9.23 -14.66
CA ALA A 113 -14.60 7.90 -15.26
C ALA A 113 -15.96 7.23 -15.49
N GLY A 114 -17.09 7.90 -15.15
CA GLY A 114 -18.44 7.41 -15.36
C GLY A 114 -19.06 6.70 -14.16
N TYR A 115 -18.38 6.61 -13.01
CA TYR A 115 -18.89 5.99 -11.77
C TYR A 115 -19.47 7.07 -10.85
N ARG A 116 -20.78 7.28 -10.92
CA ARG A 116 -21.47 8.39 -10.22
C ARG A 116 -22.52 7.95 -9.22
N GLU A 117 -23.11 6.78 -9.43
CA GLU A 117 -24.20 6.29 -8.58
C GLU A 117 -23.63 5.46 -7.42
N MET A 118 -24.04 5.79 -6.20
CA MET A 118 -23.68 5.01 -5.01
C MET A 118 -24.68 3.87 -4.83
N GLY A 119 -24.19 2.64 -4.88
CA GLY A 119 -25.00 1.47 -4.57
C GLY A 119 -25.34 1.37 -3.07
N THR A 120 -26.33 0.55 -2.75
CA THR A 120 -26.76 0.28 -1.36
C THR A 120 -25.67 -0.37 -0.50
N ASP A 121 -24.68 -0.96 -1.14
CA ASP A 121 -23.49 -1.58 -0.54
C ASP A 121 -22.33 -0.60 -0.38
N GLY A 122 -22.52 0.69 -0.70
CA GLY A 122 -21.50 1.72 -0.60
C GLY A 122 -20.49 1.72 -1.77
N VAL A 123 -20.73 0.94 -2.83
CA VAL A 123 -19.86 0.86 -4.01
C VAL A 123 -20.43 1.67 -5.16
N LEU A 124 -19.59 2.46 -5.81
CA LEU A 124 -19.95 3.25 -6.97
C LEU A 124 -20.28 2.35 -8.18
N LYS A 125 -21.26 2.78 -8.96
CA LYS A 125 -21.69 2.15 -10.22
C LYS A 125 -21.64 3.16 -11.36
N ASN A 126 -21.43 2.63 -12.55
CA ASN A 126 -21.58 3.39 -13.78
C ASN A 126 -23.04 3.32 -14.31
N GLU A 127 -23.33 4.02 -15.41
CA GLU A 127 -24.65 4.07 -16.06
C GLU A 127 -25.15 2.69 -16.52
N ARG A 128 -24.26 1.71 -16.69
CA ARG A 128 -24.62 0.31 -17.03
C ARG A 128 -24.89 -0.55 -15.81
N GLY A 129 -24.82 0.04 -14.59
CA GLY A 129 -24.94 -0.71 -13.33
C GLY A 129 -23.68 -1.49 -12.93
N GLU A 130 -22.57 -1.36 -13.67
CA GLU A 130 -21.32 -2.03 -13.35
C GLU A 130 -20.67 -1.39 -12.12
N ARG A 131 -20.34 -2.21 -11.12
CA ARG A 131 -19.73 -1.77 -9.87
C ARG A 131 -18.26 -1.43 -10.04
N LEU A 132 -17.77 -0.45 -9.30
CA LEU A 132 -16.35 -0.11 -9.23
C LEU A 132 -15.62 -1.09 -8.32
N VAL A 133 -15.11 -2.15 -8.91
CA VAL A 133 -14.42 -3.24 -8.24
C VAL A 133 -13.00 -3.34 -8.77
N VAL A 134 -12.03 -3.43 -7.87
CA VAL A 134 -10.61 -3.62 -8.19
C VAL A 134 -10.06 -4.78 -7.41
N GLU A 135 -9.49 -5.77 -8.07
CA GLU A 135 -8.77 -6.87 -7.41
C GLU A 135 -7.37 -6.41 -6.97
N LEU A 136 -7.07 -6.55 -5.68
CA LEU A 136 -5.76 -6.31 -5.11
C LEU A 136 -5.07 -7.62 -4.76
N THR A 137 -4.11 -8.00 -5.58
CA THR A 137 -3.25 -9.17 -5.37
C THR A 137 -2.09 -8.81 -4.42
N PHE A 138 -1.84 -9.64 -3.42
CA PHE A 138 -0.73 -9.47 -2.49
C PHE A 138 -0.26 -10.81 -1.93
N ALA A 139 0.98 -10.84 -1.44
CA ALA A 139 1.50 -12.01 -0.76
C ALA A 139 1.13 -12.01 0.72
N ASP A 140 0.56 -13.10 1.21
CA ASP A 140 0.15 -13.32 2.61
C ASP A 140 1.31 -13.71 3.53
N SER A 141 2.54 -13.39 3.13
CA SER A 141 3.78 -13.77 3.82
C SER A 141 3.90 -13.21 5.25
N SER A 142 3.05 -12.26 5.62
CA SER A 142 3.01 -11.72 6.98
C SER A 142 1.63 -11.18 7.34
N VAL A 143 1.27 -11.29 8.61
CA VAL A 143 0.06 -10.67 9.19
C VAL A 143 0.04 -9.16 8.95
N LEU A 144 1.21 -8.52 8.98
CA LEU A 144 1.34 -7.09 8.72
C LEU A 144 0.81 -6.72 7.32
N MET A 145 1.20 -7.46 6.26
CA MET A 145 0.73 -7.17 4.89
C MET A 145 -0.78 -7.39 4.75
N THR A 146 -1.33 -8.41 5.40
CA THR A 146 -2.77 -8.65 5.46
C THR A 146 -3.50 -7.48 6.13
N ASN A 147 -2.96 -6.97 7.24
CA ASN A 147 -3.51 -5.81 7.94
C ASN A 147 -3.43 -4.53 7.09
N VAL A 148 -2.31 -4.30 6.40
CA VAL A 148 -2.18 -3.19 5.43
C VAL A 148 -3.30 -3.26 4.39
N CYS A 149 -3.45 -4.39 3.70
CA CYS A 149 -4.48 -4.56 2.68
C CYS A 149 -5.90 -4.40 3.23
N SER A 150 -6.14 -4.86 4.46
CA SER A 150 -7.45 -4.74 5.14
C SER A 150 -7.80 -3.27 5.41
N ILE A 151 -6.86 -2.46 5.89
CA ILE A 151 -7.06 -1.02 6.07
C ILE A 151 -7.32 -0.35 4.72
N LEU A 152 -6.51 -0.64 3.70
CA LEU A 152 -6.68 -0.05 2.36
C LEU A 152 -8.06 -0.38 1.78
N ARG A 153 -8.54 -1.61 1.95
CA ARG A 153 -9.89 -2.01 1.53
C ARG A 153 -10.98 -1.22 2.23
N GLN A 154 -10.88 -1.06 3.56
CA GLN A 154 -11.87 -0.30 4.34
C GLN A 154 -11.90 1.17 3.93
N GLU A 155 -10.75 1.79 3.74
CA GLU A 155 -10.65 3.19 3.34
C GLU A 155 -11.12 3.41 1.90
N ALA A 156 -10.78 2.50 0.99
CA ALA A 156 -11.26 2.54 -0.40
C ALA A 156 -12.79 2.41 -0.48
N LEU A 157 -13.39 1.57 0.36
CA LEU A 157 -14.85 1.42 0.40
C LEU A 157 -15.54 2.73 0.82
N LYS A 158 -14.97 3.51 1.73
CA LYS A 158 -15.50 4.84 2.09
C LYS A 158 -15.51 5.81 0.90
N CYS A 159 -14.68 5.54 -0.11
CA CYS A 159 -14.61 6.29 -1.36
C CYS A 159 -15.44 5.65 -2.50
N GLY A 160 -16.18 4.58 -2.22
CA GLY A 160 -17.02 3.90 -3.20
C GLY A 160 -16.33 2.82 -4.04
N VAL A 161 -15.16 2.34 -3.61
CA VAL A 161 -14.42 1.26 -4.30
C VAL A 161 -14.50 -0.03 -3.52
N ASP A 162 -14.94 -1.11 -4.17
CA ASP A 162 -14.80 -2.47 -3.65
C ASP A 162 -13.41 -2.99 -4.02
N LEU A 163 -12.47 -2.89 -3.07
CA LEU A 163 -11.12 -3.42 -3.23
C LEU A 163 -11.12 -4.89 -2.79
N ARG A 164 -11.19 -5.81 -3.74
CA ARG A 164 -11.21 -7.25 -3.48
C ARG A 164 -9.81 -7.77 -3.22
N LEU A 165 -9.60 -8.32 -2.04
CA LEU A 165 -8.31 -8.86 -1.63
C LEU A 165 -8.10 -10.26 -2.20
N ASP A 166 -7.05 -10.42 -2.99
CA ASP A 166 -6.57 -11.67 -3.55
C ASP A 166 -5.25 -12.05 -2.84
N SER A 167 -5.40 -12.77 -1.73
CA SER A 167 -4.32 -13.20 -0.85
C SER A 167 -3.72 -14.50 -1.35
N LEU A 168 -2.43 -14.48 -1.66
CA LEU A 168 -1.72 -15.59 -2.30
C LEU A 168 -0.40 -15.90 -1.57
N THR A 169 0.08 -17.12 -1.67
CA THR A 169 1.46 -17.42 -1.26
C THR A 169 2.44 -16.60 -2.08
N TYR A 170 3.61 -16.28 -1.52
CA TYR A 170 4.61 -15.45 -2.18
C TYR A 170 4.97 -15.94 -3.59
N SER A 171 5.17 -17.26 -3.77
CA SER A 171 5.53 -17.84 -5.06
C SER A 171 4.44 -17.68 -6.13
N VAL A 172 3.17 -17.85 -5.74
CA VAL A 172 2.02 -17.69 -6.64
C VAL A 172 1.81 -16.21 -6.96
N CYS A 173 1.86 -15.35 -5.95
CA CYS A 173 1.75 -13.90 -6.10
C CYS A 173 2.85 -13.36 -7.03
N SER A 174 4.11 -13.73 -6.79
CA SER A 174 5.25 -13.35 -7.62
C SER A 174 5.04 -13.73 -9.09
N ARG A 175 4.64 -14.99 -9.35
CA ARG A 175 4.34 -15.45 -10.72
C ARG A 175 3.23 -14.61 -11.35
N LYS A 176 2.11 -14.40 -10.65
CA LYS A 176 0.96 -13.61 -11.13
C LYS A 176 1.38 -12.19 -11.49
N VAL A 177 2.25 -11.56 -10.66
CA VAL A 177 2.76 -10.21 -10.87
C VAL A 177 3.71 -10.15 -12.08
N PHE A 178 4.70 -11.05 -12.18
CA PHE A 178 5.64 -11.06 -13.30
C PHE A 178 4.97 -11.38 -14.65
N GLU A 179 3.95 -12.22 -14.64
CA GLU A 179 3.14 -12.53 -15.83
C GLU A 179 2.08 -11.44 -16.13
N LYS A 180 2.03 -10.36 -15.34
CA LYS A 180 1.09 -9.24 -15.49
C LYS A 180 -0.40 -9.66 -15.43
N ARG A 181 -0.71 -10.74 -14.73
CA ARG A 181 -2.08 -11.28 -14.55
C ARG A 181 -2.77 -10.74 -13.31
N TYR A 182 -2.67 -9.45 -13.05
CA TYR A 182 -3.28 -8.75 -11.92
C TYR A 182 -3.94 -7.45 -12.39
N GLN A 183 -4.88 -6.92 -11.62
CA GLN A 183 -5.37 -5.55 -11.77
C GLN A 183 -4.52 -4.59 -10.95
N ALA A 184 -4.53 -4.73 -9.64
CA ALA A 184 -3.64 -4.04 -8.72
C ALA A 184 -2.81 -5.05 -7.93
N ALA A 185 -1.57 -4.72 -7.61
CA ALA A 185 -0.71 -5.56 -6.77
C ALA A 185 -0.02 -4.72 -5.70
N LEU A 186 -0.02 -5.19 -4.46
CA LEU A 186 0.85 -4.65 -3.42
C LEU A 186 2.21 -5.35 -3.53
N TRP A 187 3.20 -4.64 -4.05
CA TRP A 187 4.49 -5.20 -4.42
C TRP A 187 5.63 -4.21 -4.22
N ALA A 188 6.87 -4.69 -4.26
CA ALA A 188 8.09 -3.90 -4.36
C ALA A 188 8.93 -4.39 -5.54
N TRP A 189 9.45 -3.50 -6.35
CA TRP A 189 10.31 -3.80 -7.50
C TRP A 189 11.76 -3.42 -7.21
#